data_af64f6e7cd0024cc4043b7905b349da9
#
_entry.id   af64f6e7cd0024cc4043b7905b349da9
#
_cell.length_a   1.000
_cell.length_b   1.000
_cell.length_c   1.000
_cell.angle_alpha   90.00
_cell.angle_beta   90.00
_cell.angle_gamma   90.00
#
_symmetry.space_group_name_H-M   'P 1'
#
loop_
_entity.id
_entity.type
_entity.pdbx_description
1 polymer ?
#
loop_
_entity_poly.entity_id
_entity_poly.type
_entity_poly.pdbx_seq_one_letter_code
_entity_poly.pdbx_strand_id
1 'polypeptide(L)'
;MKRNLRSRANRGFTIVELIVVITVIGFLAAIAVGAYNKVVNDAKTTKSLALVNTLSTAKSLFVADPATTEQNITNFNTSTGDTQLAFIAPYIRVNGAIPTTTAQLLQLSGFPATGVNVTFGTVEDAANNVTDSAPTVTGYP
;
A
#
# COMPACT_ATOMS: atom_id res chain seq x y z
N MET A 1 61.40 43.46 -10.69
CA MET A 1 60.00 43.28 -11.07
C MET A 1 59.15 43.00 -9.82
N LYS A 2 58.33 43.94 -9.37
CA LYS A 2 57.40 43.75 -8.21
C LYS A 2 56.08 43.29 -8.74
N ARG A 3 55.66 42.02 -8.43
CA ARG A 3 54.32 41.47 -8.76
C ARG A 3 53.31 42.06 -7.78
N ASN A 4 52.40 42.89 -8.25
CA ASN A 4 51.23 43.33 -7.49
C ASN A 4 50.25 42.19 -7.39
N LEU A 5 50.17 41.54 -6.22
CA LEU A 5 49.12 40.60 -5.88
C LEU A 5 47.87 41.42 -5.56
N ARG A 6 46.94 41.49 -6.51
CA ARG A 6 45.60 42.03 -6.24
C ARG A 6 44.90 41.12 -5.24
N SER A 7 44.72 41.60 -4.02
CA SER A 7 43.89 40.96 -3.02
C SER A 7 42.43 40.93 -3.57
N ARG A 8 41.93 39.71 -3.82
CA ARG A 8 40.52 39.52 -4.10
C ARG A 8 39.76 39.78 -2.79
N ALA A 9 38.98 40.85 -2.73
CA ALA A 9 38.06 41.12 -1.63
C ALA A 9 37.07 39.98 -1.53
N ASN A 10 37.18 39.16 -0.50
CA ASN A 10 36.16 38.15 -0.14
C ASN A 10 34.92 38.91 0.30
N ARG A 11 33.87 38.93 -0.58
CA ARG A 11 32.55 39.46 -0.21
C ARG A 11 31.94 38.43 0.76
N GLY A 12 31.86 38.76 2.03
CA GLY A 12 31.14 37.97 3.03
C GLY A 12 29.63 38.15 2.83
N PHE A 13 28.87 37.09 3.13
CA PHE A 13 27.40 37.14 3.15
C PHE A 13 26.94 38.12 4.24
N THR A 14 25.93 38.92 3.91
CA THR A 14 25.28 39.82 4.89
C THR A 14 24.25 39.01 5.71
N ILE A 15 24.02 39.43 6.96
CA ILE A 15 22.99 38.83 7.81
C ILE A 15 21.61 38.96 7.15
N VAL A 16 21.36 40.03 6.44
CA VAL A 16 20.10 40.25 5.71
C VAL A 16 19.90 39.23 4.59
N GLU A 17 20.93 38.93 3.80
CA GLU A 17 20.86 37.89 2.76
C GLU A 17 20.53 36.52 3.36
N LEU A 18 21.11 36.18 4.52
CA LEU A 18 20.80 34.91 5.20
C LEU A 18 19.34 34.86 5.67
N ILE A 19 18.84 35.94 6.28
CA ILE A 19 17.45 36.01 6.76
C ILE A 19 16.45 35.88 5.59
N VAL A 20 16.69 36.55 4.48
CA VAL A 20 15.83 36.44 3.28
C VAL A 20 15.80 35.00 2.74
N VAL A 21 16.95 34.33 2.67
CA VAL A 21 17.03 32.94 2.21
C VAL A 21 16.23 32.00 3.10
N ILE A 22 16.41 32.06 4.42
CA ILE A 22 15.69 31.18 5.35
C ILE A 22 14.19 31.46 5.37
N THR A 23 13.74 32.70 5.21
CA THR A 23 12.31 33.05 5.12
C THR A 23 11.68 32.50 3.86
N VAL A 24 12.34 32.57 2.71
CA VAL A 24 11.86 32.00 1.44
C VAL A 24 11.79 30.47 1.53
N ILE A 25 12.85 29.82 2.06
CA ILE A 25 12.85 28.38 2.24
C ILE A 25 11.75 27.95 3.21
N GLY A 26 11.54 28.64 4.32
CA GLY A 26 10.48 28.39 5.28
C GLY A 26 9.08 28.48 4.67
N PHE A 27 8.84 29.48 3.83
CA PHE A 27 7.58 29.64 3.12
C PHE A 27 7.33 28.51 2.11
N LEU A 28 8.35 28.14 1.32
CA LEU A 28 8.25 27.03 0.37
C LEU A 28 8.02 25.68 1.10
N ALA A 29 8.71 25.44 2.21
CA ALA A 29 8.52 24.24 3.01
C ALA A 29 7.09 24.14 3.56
N ALA A 30 6.49 25.23 4.01
CA ALA A 30 5.12 25.25 4.53
C ALA A 30 4.09 24.80 3.49
N ILE A 31 4.27 25.18 2.22
CA ILE A 31 3.39 24.74 1.12
C ILE A 31 3.66 23.28 0.76
N ALA A 32 4.91 22.84 0.76
CA ALA A 32 5.31 21.51 0.35
C ALA A 32 4.75 20.40 1.26
N VAL A 33 4.64 20.65 2.58
CA VAL A 33 4.13 19.65 3.55
C VAL A 33 2.69 19.24 3.24
N GLY A 34 1.81 20.18 2.91
CA GLY A 34 0.42 19.87 2.56
C GLY A 34 0.29 19.01 1.31
N ALA A 35 1.04 19.33 0.26
CA ALA A 35 1.06 18.57 -0.99
C ALA A 35 1.65 17.18 -0.79
N TYR A 36 2.72 17.04 0.00
CA TYR A 36 3.35 15.77 0.32
C TYR A 36 2.39 14.81 1.04
N ASN A 37 1.68 15.27 2.08
CA ASN A 37 0.72 14.46 2.82
C ASN A 37 -0.40 13.93 1.92
N LYS A 38 -0.90 14.75 0.98
CA LYS A 38 -1.89 14.30 0.02
C LYS A 38 -1.36 13.17 -0.87
N VAL A 39 -0.18 13.33 -1.44
CA VAL A 39 0.44 12.31 -2.31
C VAL A 39 0.67 10.99 -1.54
N VAL A 40 1.11 11.07 -0.29
CA VAL A 40 1.29 9.88 0.55
C VAL A 40 -0.04 9.16 0.81
N ASN A 41 -1.11 9.90 1.12
CA ASN A 41 -2.43 9.32 1.36
C ASN A 41 -3.02 8.71 0.08
N ASP A 42 -2.89 9.39 -1.06
CA ASP A 42 -3.34 8.87 -2.35
C ASP A 42 -2.59 7.57 -2.73
N ALA A 43 -1.28 7.53 -2.47
CA ALA A 43 -0.46 6.32 -2.69
C ALA A 43 -0.90 5.15 -1.79
N LYS A 44 -1.23 5.42 -0.53
CA LYS A 44 -1.75 4.41 0.41
C LYS A 44 -3.09 3.85 -0.07
N THR A 45 -4.02 4.72 -0.46
CA THR A 45 -5.34 4.32 -0.98
C THR A 45 -5.20 3.47 -2.24
N THR A 46 -4.37 3.90 -3.19
CA THR A 46 -4.11 3.16 -4.44
C THR A 46 -3.56 1.77 -4.16
N LYS A 47 -2.66 1.65 -3.19
CA LYS A 47 -2.06 0.39 -2.78
C LYS A 47 -3.09 -0.56 -2.16
N SER A 48 -3.97 -0.04 -1.29
CA SER A 48 -5.06 -0.83 -0.72
C SER A 48 -6.02 -1.34 -1.79
N LEU A 49 -6.40 -0.48 -2.74
CA LEU A 49 -7.25 -0.85 -3.88
C LEU A 49 -6.59 -1.91 -4.76
N ALA A 50 -5.29 -1.81 -5.02
CA ALA A 50 -4.57 -2.80 -5.81
C ALA A 50 -4.60 -4.18 -5.15
N LEU A 51 -4.42 -4.25 -3.82
CA LEU A 51 -4.54 -5.51 -3.08
C LEU A 51 -5.96 -6.06 -3.11
N VAL A 52 -6.97 -5.22 -2.86
CA VAL A 52 -8.40 -5.60 -2.95
C VAL A 52 -8.73 -6.18 -4.32
N ASN A 53 -8.29 -5.53 -5.40
CA ASN A 53 -8.51 -6.02 -6.77
C ASN A 53 -7.82 -7.37 -7.01
N THR A 54 -6.61 -7.55 -6.50
CA THR A 54 -5.89 -8.83 -6.59
C THR A 54 -6.66 -9.95 -5.88
N LEU A 55 -7.17 -9.69 -4.69
CA LEU A 55 -7.95 -10.64 -3.90
C LEU A 55 -9.30 -10.94 -4.57
N SER A 56 -9.98 -9.93 -5.11
CA SER A 56 -11.23 -10.12 -5.86
C SER A 56 -11.02 -11.00 -7.09
N THR A 57 -9.94 -10.78 -7.83
CA THR A 57 -9.59 -11.60 -8.99
C THR A 57 -9.28 -13.04 -8.56
N ALA A 58 -8.54 -13.24 -7.48
CA ALA A 58 -8.23 -14.57 -6.96
C ALA A 58 -9.49 -15.32 -6.52
N LYS A 59 -10.43 -14.65 -5.87
CA LYS A 59 -11.73 -15.22 -5.52
C LYS A 59 -12.53 -15.65 -6.75
N SER A 60 -12.58 -14.79 -7.77
CA SER A 60 -13.28 -15.13 -9.02
C SER A 60 -12.65 -16.34 -9.71
N LEU A 61 -11.32 -16.44 -9.71
CA LEU A 61 -10.61 -17.60 -10.26
C LEU A 61 -10.86 -18.86 -9.43
N PHE A 62 -10.89 -18.76 -8.10
CA PHE A 62 -11.21 -19.86 -7.21
C PHE A 62 -12.60 -20.43 -7.50
N VAL A 63 -13.61 -19.58 -7.65
CA VAL A 63 -14.99 -20.01 -7.97
C VAL A 63 -15.08 -20.59 -9.38
N ALA A 64 -14.33 -20.05 -10.35
CA ALA A 64 -14.33 -20.50 -11.73
C ALA A 64 -13.53 -21.81 -11.97
N ASP A 65 -12.72 -22.24 -10.99
CA ASP A 65 -11.91 -23.46 -11.11
C ASP A 65 -12.81 -24.69 -11.05
N PRO A 66 -12.78 -25.58 -12.09
CA PRO A 66 -13.55 -26.81 -12.09
C PRO A 66 -13.24 -27.77 -10.94
N ALA A 67 -12.08 -27.61 -10.29
CA ALA A 67 -11.70 -28.38 -9.10
C ALA A 67 -12.36 -27.87 -7.81
N THR A 68 -12.93 -26.67 -7.82
CA THR A 68 -13.62 -26.09 -6.67
C THR A 68 -15.01 -26.69 -6.54
N THR A 69 -15.24 -27.37 -5.41
CA THR A 69 -16.54 -27.96 -5.08
C THR A 69 -17.39 -27.00 -4.24
N GLU A 70 -18.70 -27.22 -4.17
CA GLU A 70 -19.58 -26.46 -3.25
C GLU A 70 -19.10 -26.55 -1.80
N GLN A 71 -18.56 -27.70 -1.39
CA GLN A 71 -17.95 -27.83 -0.05
C GLN A 71 -16.76 -26.91 0.15
N ASN A 72 -15.93 -26.70 -0.88
CA ASN A 72 -14.82 -25.75 -0.82
C ASN A 72 -15.32 -24.31 -0.68
N ILE A 73 -16.40 -23.94 -1.38
CA ILE A 73 -17.06 -22.63 -1.27
C ILE A 73 -17.60 -22.43 0.15
N THR A 74 -18.33 -23.39 0.67
CA THR A 74 -18.84 -23.34 2.04
C THR A 74 -17.71 -23.24 3.07
N ASN A 75 -16.65 -24.02 2.92
CA ASN A 75 -15.48 -23.95 3.80
C ASN A 75 -14.77 -22.60 3.71
N PHE A 76 -14.65 -22.01 2.52
CA PHE A 76 -14.11 -20.65 2.36
C PHE A 76 -14.96 -19.63 3.12
N ASN A 77 -16.28 -19.66 2.95
CA ASN A 77 -17.22 -18.70 3.54
C ASN A 77 -17.29 -18.80 5.08
N THR A 78 -17.08 -20.00 5.64
CA THR A 78 -17.09 -20.23 7.09
C THR A 78 -15.73 -20.04 7.75
N SER A 79 -14.65 -19.93 6.96
CA SER A 79 -13.29 -19.72 7.43
C SER A 79 -12.96 -18.23 7.59
N THR A 80 -11.83 -17.93 8.18
CA THR A 80 -11.30 -16.58 8.33
C THR A 80 -9.79 -16.53 8.16
N GLY A 81 -9.27 -15.36 7.80
CA GLY A 81 -7.85 -15.07 7.80
C GLY A 81 -7.02 -16.03 6.94
N ASP A 82 -6.03 -16.66 7.55
CA ASP A 82 -5.06 -17.53 6.85
C ASP A 82 -5.73 -18.77 6.23
N THR A 83 -6.82 -19.25 6.83
CA THR A 83 -7.57 -20.40 6.30
C THR A 83 -8.29 -20.03 5.01
N GLN A 84 -8.93 -18.86 4.95
CA GLN A 84 -9.50 -18.34 3.70
C GLN A 84 -8.42 -18.10 2.64
N LEU A 85 -7.28 -17.51 3.06
CA LEU A 85 -6.16 -17.29 2.15
C LEU A 85 -5.69 -18.59 1.51
N ALA A 86 -5.64 -19.70 2.25
CA ALA A 86 -5.18 -20.99 1.73
C ALA A 86 -6.00 -21.47 0.52
N PHE A 87 -7.31 -21.17 0.46
CA PHE A 87 -8.14 -21.53 -0.69
C PHE A 87 -7.81 -20.71 -1.95
N ILE A 88 -7.49 -19.43 -1.79
CA ILE A 88 -7.24 -18.52 -2.92
C ILE A 88 -5.75 -18.32 -3.21
N ALA A 89 -4.86 -18.79 -2.32
CA ALA A 89 -3.40 -18.64 -2.48
C ALA A 89 -2.86 -19.17 -3.82
N PRO A 90 -3.35 -20.28 -4.39
CA PRO A 90 -2.88 -20.76 -5.70
C PRO A 90 -3.10 -19.75 -6.83
N TYR A 91 -4.07 -18.86 -6.68
CA TYR A 91 -4.46 -17.86 -7.68
C TYR A 91 -3.82 -16.48 -7.42
N ILE A 92 -3.05 -16.34 -6.32
CA ILE A 92 -2.39 -15.08 -5.94
C ILE A 92 -0.89 -15.19 -6.18
N ARG A 93 -0.35 -14.19 -6.88
CA ARG A 93 1.09 -13.97 -6.93
C ARG A 93 1.40 -12.51 -6.63
N VAL A 94 2.13 -12.29 -5.55
CA VAL A 94 2.61 -10.96 -5.15
C VAL A 94 4.14 -10.96 -5.25
N ASN A 95 4.69 -10.13 -6.12
CA ASN A 95 6.13 -10.09 -6.40
C ASN A 95 6.73 -11.47 -6.75
N GLY A 96 5.95 -12.31 -7.45
CA GLY A 96 6.36 -13.66 -7.85
C GLY A 96 6.21 -14.75 -6.77
N ALA A 97 5.87 -14.38 -5.54
CA ALA A 97 5.64 -15.31 -4.44
C ALA A 97 4.15 -15.62 -4.22
N ILE A 98 3.87 -16.81 -3.72
CA ILE A 98 2.54 -17.23 -3.24
C ILE A 98 2.51 -17.02 -1.73
N PRO A 99 1.65 -16.15 -1.19
CA PRO A 99 1.58 -15.94 0.25
C PRO A 99 0.91 -17.15 0.93
N THR A 100 1.44 -17.55 2.08
CA THR A 100 0.89 -18.66 2.89
C THR A 100 0.14 -18.15 4.13
N THR A 101 0.37 -16.91 4.53
CA THR A 101 -0.32 -16.24 5.64
C THR A 101 -0.74 -14.84 5.26
N THR A 102 -1.75 -14.31 5.96
CA THR A 102 -2.20 -12.92 5.79
C THR A 102 -1.09 -11.91 6.11
N ALA A 103 -0.27 -12.20 7.11
CA ALA A 103 0.90 -11.38 7.44
C ALA A 103 1.91 -11.33 6.29
N GLN A 104 2.20 -12.48 5.67
CA GLN A 104 3.09 -12.55 4.51
C GLN A 104 2.48 -11.85 3.29
N LEU A 105 1.18 -12.00 3.05
CA LEU A 105 0.45 -11.28 1.98
C LEU A 105 0.62 -9.77 2.13
N LEU A 106 0.40 -9.24 3.33
CA LEU A 106 0.58 -7.82 3.63
C LEU A 106 2.03 -7.37 3.42
N GLN A 107 2.98 -8.13 3.93
CA GLN A 107 4.41 -7.81 3.79
C GLN A 107 4.84 -7.80 2.31
N LEU A 108 4.48 -8.81 1.53
CA LEU A 108 4.77 -8.88 0.09
C LEU A 108 4.10 -7.74 -0.69
N SER A 109 2.92 -7.33 -0.26
CA SER A 109 2.21 -6.16 -0.82
C SER A 109 2.78 -4.84 -0.29
N GLY A 110 3.80 -4.87 0.57
CA GLY A 110 4.49 -3.69 1.12
C GLY A 110 3.67 -2.94 2.17
N PHE A 111 2.73 -3.57 2.86
CA PHE A 111 2.06 -3.01 4.04
C PHE A 111 2.91 -3.25 5.30
N PRO A 112 2.70 -2.46 6.36
CA PRO A 112 3.34 -2.73 7.65
C PRO A 112 2.83 -4.06 8.22
N ALA A 113 3.69 -4.74 8.97
CA ALA A 113 3.38 -6.06 9.56
C ALA A 113 2.29 -6.01 10.65
N THR A 114 1.98 -4.83 11.18
CA THR A 114 1.03 -4.63 12.29
C THR A 114 0.07 -3.48 11.98
N GLY A 115 -1.12 -3.55 12.55
CA GLY A 115 -2.14 -2.51 12.45
C GLY A 115 -2.96 -2.52 11.17
N VAL A 116 -2.67 -3.41 10.22
CA VAL A 116 -3.45 -3.60 8.99
C VAL A 116 -4.17 -4.94 9.04
N ASN A 117 -5.46 -4.92 8.76
CA ASN A 117 -6.28 -6.12 8.69
C ASN A 117 -6.79 -6.32 7.26
N VAL A 118 -6.79 -7.57 6.81
CA VAL A 118 -7.37 -8.00 5.55
C VAL A 118 -8.54 -8.92 5.84
N THR A 119 -9.68 -8.63 5.25
CA THR A 119 -10.80 -9.57 5.18
C THR A 119 -11.00 -9.98 3.73
N PHE A 120 -11.27 -11.26 3.50
CA PHE A 120 -11.41 -11.78 2.13
C PHE A 120 -12.86 -11.69 1.64
N GLY A 121 -13.80 -11.42 2.54
CA GLY A 121 -15.21 -11.45 2.22
C GLY A 121 -15.73 -12.86 1.99
N THR A 122 -16.90 -12.97 1.37
CA THR A 122 -17.53 -14.23 0.98
C THR A 122 -17.56 -14.40 -0.51
N VAL A 123 -17.77 -15.62 -1.01
CA VAL A 123 -18.13 -15.91 -2.40
C VAL A 123 -19.58 -16.35 -2.43
N GLU A 124 -20.25 -16.18 -3.59
CA GLU A 124 -21.63 -16.62 -3.73
C GLU A 124 -21.76 -18.15 -3.51
N ASP A 125 -22.69 -18.51 -2.64
CA ASP A 125 -23.03 -19.89 -2.32
C ASP A 125 -24.54 -20.01 -2.29
N ALA A 126 -25.12 -20.41 -3.41
CA ALA A 126 -26.56 -20.51 -3.58
C ALA A 126 -27.18 -21.57 -2.63
N ALA A 127 -26.44 -22.62 -2.28
CA ALA A 127 -26.93 -23.68 -1.41
C ALA A 127 -27.12 -23.19 0.04
N ASN A 128 -26.28 -22.25 0.49
CA ASN A 128 -26.32 -21.69 1.84
C ASN A 128 -26.85 -20.24 1.88
N ASN A 129 -27.38 -19.73 0.78
CA ASN A 129 -27.91 -18.35 0.65
C ASN A 129 -26.87 -17.27 1.06
N VAL A 130 -25.60 -17.49 0.72
CA VAL A 130 -24.50 -16.55 0.95
C VAL A 130 -24.31 -15.71 -0.32
N THR A 131 -24.28 -14.39 -0.17
CA THR A 131 -23.98 -13.47 -1.26
C THR A 131 -22.49 -13.16 -1.33
N ASP A 132 -21.99 -12.85 -2.52
CA ASP A 132 -20.60 -12.37 -2.68
C ASP A 132 -20.38 -11.05 -1.94
N SER A 133 -19.27 -10.93 -1.27
CA SER A 133 -18.84 -9.68 -0.63
C SER A 133 -17.37 -9.39 -0.94
N ALA A 134 -17.10 -8.12 -1.20
CA ALA A 134 -15.75 -7.67 -1.57
C ALA A 134 -14.75 -7.87 -0.41
N PRO A 135 -13.49 -8.21 -0.71
CA PRO A 135 -12.42 -8.15 0.26
C PRO A 135 -12.15 -6.70 0.68
N THR A 136 -11.70 -6.51 1.90
CA THR A 136 -11.35 -5.17 2.42
C THR A 136 -10.00 -5.14 3.10
N VAL A 137 -9.34 -3.98 3.06
CA VAL A 137 -8.10 -3.70 3.79
C VAL A 137 -8.39 -2.52 4.72
N THR A 138 -8.23 -2.72 6.02
CA THR A 138 -8.53 -1.72 7.06
C THR A 138 -7.34 -1.50 7.97
N GLY A 139 -7.33 -0.39 8.73
CA GLY A 139 -6.25 -0.08 9.65
C GLY A 139 -5.00 0.53 9.00
N TYR A 140 -5.04 0.84 7.69
CA TYR A 140 -3.96 1.53 7.00
C TYR A 140 -4.30 3.02 6.92
N PRO A 141 -3.60 3.86 7.71
CA PRO A 141 -3.90 5.29 7.85
C PRO A 141 -3.59 6.08 6.57
#